data_66e9cea989a29fb7625c26927ae569a9
#
_entry.id   66e9cea989a29fb7625c26927ae569a9
#
_cell.length_a   1.000
_cell.length_b   1.000
_cell.length_c   1.000
_cell.angle_alpha   90.00
_cell.angle_beta   90.00
_cell.angle_gamma   90.00
#
_symmetry.space_group_name_H-M   'P 1'
#
loop_
_entity.id
_entity.type
_entity.pdbx_description
1 polymer ?
#
loop_
_entity_poly.entity_id
_entity_poly.type
_entity_poly.pdbx_seq_one_letter_code
_entity_poly.pdbx_strand_id
1 'polypeptide(L)'
;MIGLGGFVAFVANIFIYLIIIRALVSWFSPNPYNPLFQLLLRLTEPILRPIRNLVGRFLHMGGVDFSPIIAILLLSFVRNFFLRM
;
A
#
# COMPACT_ATOMS: atom_id res chain seq x y z
N MET A 1 -24.14 11.12 -4.16
CA MET A 1 -24.32 9.99 -3.25
C MET A 1 -23.21 8.99 -3.41
N ILE A 2 -22.57 8.61 -2.32
CA ILE A 2 -21.45 7.67 -2.38
C ILE A 2 -22.03 6.25 -2.34
N GLY A 3 -21.98 5.53 -3.45
CA GLY A 3 -22.36 4.12 -3.49
C GLY A 3 -21.21 3.22 -3.04
N LEU A 4 -21.40 1.91 -3.24
CA LEU A 4 -20.36 0.94 -2.91
C LEU A 4 -19.06 1.24 -3.63
N GLY A 5 -19.13 1.61 -4.91
CA GLY A 5 -17.94 1.96 -5.68
C GLY A 5 -17.19 3.15 -5.09
N GLY A 6 -17.93 4.19 -4.68
CA GLY A 6 -17.33 5.36 -4.05
C GLY A 6 -16.69 5.04 -2.71
N PHE A 7 -17.32 4.16 -1.93
CA PHE A 7 -16.74 3.72 -0.66
C PHE A 7 -15.45 2.95 -0.87
N VAL A 8 -15.43 2.00 -1.80
CA VAL A 8 -14.23 1.22 -2.11
C VAL A 8 -13.11 2.13 -2.60
N ALA A 9 -13.44 3.09 -3.47
CA ALA A 9 -12.46 4.04 -3.98
C ALA A 9 -11.89 4.91 -2.86
N PHE A 10 -12.72 5.33 -1.92
CA PHE A 10 -12.28 6.13 -0.77
C PHE A 10 -11.30 5.33 0.10
N VAL A 11 -11.63 4.08 0.40
CA VAL A 11 -10.77 3.21 1.19
C VAL A 11 -9.45 2.95 0.47
N ALA A 12 -9.50 2.66 -0.83
CA ALA A 12 -8.30 2.45 -1.63
C ALA A 12 -7.40 3.68 -1.60
N ASN A 13 -7.99 4.87 -1.68
CA ASN A 13 -7.23 6.12 -1.65
C ASN A 13 -6.52 6.31 -0.30
N ILE A 14 -7.20 5.98 0.80
CA ILE A 14 -6.58 6.04 2.13
C ILE A 14 -5.36 5.12 2.19
N PHE A 15 -5.49 3.89 1.72
CA PHE A 15 -4.38 2.95 1.73
C PHE A 15 -3.24 3.39 0.82
N ILE A 16 -3.53 4.01 -0.32
CA ILE A 16 -2.50 4.56 -1.19
C ILE A 16 -1.66 5.58 -0.42
N TYR A 17 -2.30 6.51 0.28
CA TYR A 17 -1.58 7.51 1.07
C TYR A 17 -0.78 6.87 2.21
N LEU A 18 -1.35 5.88 2.88
CA LEU A 18 -0.63 5.19 3.96
C LEU A 18 0.62 4.49 3.44
N ILE A 19 0.53 3.87 2.27
CA ILE A 19 1.67 3.17 1.67
C ILE A 19 2.75 4.18 1.24
N ILE A 20 2.35 5.32 0.69
CA ILE A 20 3.29 6.37 0.32
C ILE A 20 4.02 6.88 1.57
N ILE A 21 3.28 7.17 2.63
CA ILE A 21 3.87 7.63 3.89
C ILE A 21 4.83 6.59 4.43
N ARG A 22 4.44 5.32 4.41
CA ARG A 22 5.29 4.22 4.87
C ARG A 22 6.60 4.17 4.09
N ALA A 23 6.55 4.31 2.77
CA ALA A 23 7.73 4.28 1.93
C ALA A 23 8.66 5.46 2.21
N LEU A 24 8.10 6.66 2.35
CA LEU A 24 8.88 7.86 2.65
C LEU A 24 9.54 7.75 4.02
N VAL A 25 8.79 7.30 5.03
CA VAL A 25 9.32 7.14 6.38
C VAL A 25 10.43 6.09 6.40
N SER A 26 10.30 5.02 5.62
CA SER A 26 11.32 4.00 5.50
C SER A 26 12.64 4.56 4.97
N TRP A 27 12.56 5.50 4.03
CA TRP A 27 13.76 6.11 3.46
C TRP A 27 14.52 6.97 4.47
N PHE A 28 13.82 7.53 5.44
CA PHE A 28 14.43 8.36 6.48
C PHE A 28 14.93 7.53 7.66
N SER A 29 14.86 6.20 7.56
CA SER A 29 15.34 5.26 8.59
C SER A 29 14.82 5.60 9.99
N PRO A 30 13.50 5.58 10.19
CA PRO A 30 12.92 5.92 11.48
C PRO A 30 13.28 4.86 12.52
N ASN A 31 13.17 5.25 13.78
CA ASN A 31 13.32 4.31 14.88
C ASN A 31 12.26 3.21 14.76
N PRO A 32 12.66 1.91 14.61
CA PRO A 32 11.69 0.82 14.47
C PRO A 32 10.82 0.62 15.69
N TYR A 33 11.17 1.22 16.82
CA TYR A 33 10.38 1.13 18.03
C TYR A 33 9.36 2.26 18.16
N ASN A 34 9.30 3.17 17.21
CA ASN A 34 8.32 4.26 17.21
C ASN A 34 6.91 3.67 17.08
N PRO A 35 6.00 3.90 18.04
CA PRO A 35 4.64 3.34 17.99
C PRO A 35 3.84 3.77 16.78
N LEU A 36 4.05 5.00 16.30
CA LEU A 36 3.35 5.50 15.12
C LEU A 36 3.79 4.76 13.87
N PHE A 37 5.09 4.49 13.76
CA PHE A 37 5.61 3.72 12.64
C PHE A 37 5.10 2.28 12.68
N GLN A 38 5.07 1.67 13.85
CA GLN A 38 4.54 0.31 14.00
C GLN A 38 3.06 0.24 13.63
N LEU A 39 2.28 1.24 14.02
CA LEU A 39 0.87 1.32 13.65
C LEU A 39 0.72 1.40 12.13
N LEU A 40 1.53 2.25 11.49
CA LEU A 40 1.52 2.39 10.04
C LEU A 40 1.84 1.06 9.35
N LEU A 41 2.83 0.33 9.85
CA LEU A 41 3.17 -1.00 9.32
C LEU A 41 2.00 -1.97 9.45
N ARG A 42 1.35 -1.99 10.60
CA ARG A 42 0.22 -2.89 10.85
C ARG A 42 -0.97 -2.59 9.94
N LEU A 43 -1.21 -1.31 9.66
CA LEU A 43 -2.34 -0.92 8.82
C LEU A 43 -2.10 -1.29 7.35
N THR A 44 -0.86 -1.28 6.91
CA THR A 44 -0.52 -1.55 5.52
C THR A 44 -0.17 -3.00 5.24
N GLU A 45 0.22 -3.79 6.26
CA GLU A 45 0.62 -5.18 6.07
C GLU A 45 -0.43 -6.08 5.40
N PRO A 46 -1.73 -5.99 5.75
CA PRO A 46 -2.71 -6.86 5.11
C PRO A 46 -2.74 -6.74 3.59
N ILE A 47 -2.36 -5.58 3.08
CA ILE A 47 -2.32 -5.33 1.63
C ILE A 47 -0.94 -5.65 1.07
N LEU A 48 0.12 -5.23 1.75
CA LEU A 48 1.47 -5.38 1.24
C LEU A 48 2.00 -6.81 1.33
N ARG A 49 1.57 -7.57 2.33
CA ARG A 49 2.08 -8.94 2.52
C ARG A 49 1.81 -9.84 1.33
N PRO A 50 0.55 -9.98 0.84
CA PRO A 50 0.31 -10.83 -0.33
C PRO A 50 1.02 -10.31 -1.58
N ILE A 51 1.10 -9.00 -1.74
CA ILE A 51 1.78 -8.40 -2.89
C ILE A 51 3.27 -8.70 -2.81
N ARG A 52 3.88 -8.58 -1.63
CA ARG A 52 5.29 -8.89 -1.43
C ARG A 52 5.60 -10.34 -1.75
N ASN A 53 4.72 -11.26 -1.35
CA ASN A 53 4.89 -12.67 -1.64
C ASN A 53 4.85 -12.95 -3.14
N LEU A 54 3.92 -12.31 -3.85
CA LEU A 54 3.82 -12.46 -5.30
C LEU A 54 5.03 -11.86 -6.01
N VAL A 55 5.43 -10.65 -5.63
CA VAL A 55 6.59 -9.98 -6.23
C VAL A 55 7.85 -10.78 -5.98
N GLY A 56 8.00 -11.35 -4.79
CA GLY A 56 9.15 -12.18 -4.46
C GLY A 56 9.26 -13.43 -5.30
N ARG A 57 8.12 -13.96 -5.78
CA ARG A 57 8.10 -15.13 -6.64
C ARG A 57 8.46 -14.82 -8.09
N PHE A 58 8.01 -13.67 -8.58
CA PHE A 58 8.10 -13.35 -10.01
C PHE A 58 9.18 -12.32 -10.33
N LEU A 59 9.50 -11.45 -9.37
CA LEU A 59 10.46 -10.37 -9.57
C LEU A 59 11.51 -10.39 -8.47
N HIS A 60 12.48 -11.26 -8.63
CA HIS A 60 13.58 -11.36 -7.68
C HIS A 60 14.65 -10.33 -8.03
N MET A 61 14.49 -9.14 -7.53
CA MET A 61 15.30 -7.99 -7.92
C MET A 61 16.27 -7.56 -6.83
N GLY A 62 17.22 -8.42 -6.50
CA GLY A 62 18.41 -8.04 -5.74
C GLY A 62 18.20 -7.27 -4.44
N GLY A 63 17.16 -7.60 -3.66
CA GLY A 63 16.94 -6.99 -2.36
C GLY A 63 16.17 -5.67 -2.37
N VAL A 64 15.82 -5.15 -3.55
CA VAL A 64 15.00 -3.94 -3.64
C VAL A 64 13.53 -4.33 -3.50
N ASP A 65 12.83 -3.69 -2.57
CA ASP A 65 11.41 -3.95 -2.35
C ASP A 65 10.56 -3.05 -3.23
N PHE A 66 9.96 -3.63 -4.27
CA PHE A 66 9.05 -2.93 -5.16
C PHE A 66 7.58 -3.09 -4.76
N SER A 67 7.31 -3.81 -3.65
CA SER A 67 5.94 -4.06 -3.21
C SER A 67 5.12 -2.79 -3.01
N PRO A 68 5.64 -1.71 -2.39
CA PRO A 68 4.86 -0.48 -2.24
C PRO A 68 4.43 0.12 -3.58
N ILE A 69 5.32 0.10 -4.57
CA ILE A 69 5.01 0.64 -5.89
C ILE A 69 3.90 -0.17 -6.55
N ILE A 70 4.01 -1.49 -6.51
CA ILE A 70 3.01 -2.38 -7.09
C ILE A 70 1.68 -2.24 -6.35
N ALA A 71 1.71 -2.13 -5.03
CA ALA A 71 0.51 -1.94 -4.23
C ALA A 71 -0.21 -0.64 -4.62
N ILE A 72 0.53 0.44 -4.80
CA ILE A 72 -0.05 1.72 -5.21
C ILE A 72 -0.69 1.60 -6.59
N LEU A 73 -0.03 0.93 -7.52
CA LEU A 73 -0.57 0.73 -8.87
C LEU A 73 -1.86 -0.09 -8.83
N LEU A 74 -1.87 -1.19 -8.06
CA LEU A 74 -3.04 -2.03 -7.93
C LEU A 74 -4.20 -1.29 -7.28
N LEU A 75 -3.92 -0.57 -6.21
CA LEU A 75 -4.95 0.22 -5.51
C LEU A 75 -5.48 1.34 -6.39
N SER A 76 -4.62 1.98 -7.18
CA SER A 76 -5.05 3.00 -8.13
C SER A 76 -5.97 2.42 -9.19
N PHE A 77 -5.64 1.23 -9.68
CA PHE A 77 -6.49 0.54 -10.65
C PHE A 77 -7.86 0.23 -10.06
N VAL A 78 -7.87 -0.32 -8.85
CA VAL A 78 -9.12 -0.64 -8.14
C VAL A 78 -9.93 0.63 -7.91
N ARG A 79 -9.29 1.69 -7.43
CA ARG A 79 -9.96 2.96 -7.19
C ARG A 79 -10.64 3.49 -8.44
N ASN A 80 -9.90 3.52 -9.56
CA ASN A 80 -10.41 4.05 -10.81
C ASN A 80 -11.54 3.19 -11.37
N PHE A 81 -11.41 1.86 -11.22
CA PHE A 81 -12.44 0.93 -11.64
C PHE A 81 -13.76 1.21 -10.90
N PHE A 82 -13.69 1.33 -9.56
CA PHE A 82 -14.89 1.53 -8.76
C PHE A 82 -15.45 2.95 -8.88
N LEU A 83 -14.63 3.93 -9.22
CA LEU A 83 -15.12 5.29 -9.47
C LEU A 83 -15.95 5.36 -10.75
N ARG A 84 -15.69 4.48 -11.70
CA ARG A 84 -16.45 4.43 -12.95
C ARG A 84 -17.78 3.71 -12.81
N MET A 85 -17.97 3.00 -11.73
CA MET A 85 -19.25 2.38 -11.43
C MET A 85 -20.26 3.44 -10.99
#